data_ba9b0e50bbe7b17525c874776d14a9ff
#
_entry.id   ba9b0e50bbe7b17525c874776d14a9ff
#
_cell.length_a   1.000
_cell.length_b   1.000
_cell.length_c   1.000
_cell.angle_alpha   90.00
_cell.angle_beta   90.00
_cell.angle_gamma   90.00
#
_symmetry.space_group_name_H-M   'P 1'
#
loop_
_entity.id
_entity.type
_entity.pdbx_description
1 polymer ?
#
loop_
_entity_poly.entity_id
_entity_poly.type
_entity_poly.pdbx_seq_one_letter_code
_entity_poly.pdbx_strand_id
1 'polypeptide(L)'
;MAVVGTLTVPTGTTNKVAQSSETRNAPAKATDRASSDEETTPSDEPSPTPSPEPSPRRYSGVSAKVIKLRKSDWTDVWLVTLTHRGQSNFIVSPLDARGAEQSSIVNEIGIYKGSVLLNEDEGTETAALKIDADGKWTVTLKPISKARQWTGAGLTGRGDDVVIVNPPSAGLTTVNARHSGSSNFIVDAYTESSRENLVNEIGSWRGEVPLPDGTILVTVHADGVWSFKKS
;
A
#
# COMPACT_ATOMS: atom_id res chain seq x y z
N MET A 1 43.65 -3.74 6.48
CA MET A 1 43.36 -4.83 7.42
C MET A 1 41.84 -5.09 7.36
N ALA A 2 41.47 -6.20 6.77
CA ALA A 2 40.07 -6.61 6.65
C ALA A 2 39.75 -7.54 7.85
N VAL A 3 38.64 -7.28 8.52
CA VAL A 3 38.10 -8.20 9.54
C VAL A 3 36.83 -8.82 8.92
N VAL A 4 36.96 -10.12 8.63
CA VAL A 4 35.87 -10.98 8.17
C VAL A 4 35.20 -11.53 9.44
N GLY A 5 33.94 -11.18 9.64
CA GLY A 5 33.08 -11.77 10.67
C GLY A 5 32.25 -12.90 10.09
N THR A 6 32.50 -14.12 10.50
CA THR A 6 31.76 -15.33 10.14
C THR A 6 30.47 -15.45 10.95
N LEU A 7 29.37 -15.61 10.25
CA LEU A 7 28.06 -15.93 10.83
C LEU A 7 27.93 -17.44 11.03
N THR A 8 27.67 -17.87 12.26
CA THR A 8 27.46 -19.28 12.61
C THR A 8 25.97 -19.55 12.72
N VAL A 9 25.50 -20.56 11.97
CA VAL A 9 24.13 -21.07 12.00
C VAL A 9 24.08 -22.23 13.02
N PRO A 10 23.11 -22.33 13.93
CA PRO A 10 22.89 -23.54 14.70
C PRO A 10 21.93 -24.49 13.98
N THR A 11 22.41 -25.69 13.73
CA THR A 11 21.69 -26.86 13.22
C THR A 11 20.82 -27.49 14.31
N GLY A 12 19.71 -28.07 13.84
CA GLY A 12 18.62 -28.59 14.59
C GLY A 12 18.88 -29.81 15.48
N THR A 13 17.86 -30.16 16.23
CA THR A 13 17.76 -31.46 16.92
C THR A 13 16.37 -32.06 16.75
N THR A 14 16.44 -33.32 16.38
CA THR A 14 15.45 -34.26 15.93
C THR A 14 14.41 -34.69 16.98
N ASN A 15 13.24 -35.05 16.44
CA ASN A 15 12.14 -35.86 16.98
C ASN A 15 12.48 -37.04 17.87
N LYS A 16 11.63 -37.28 18.86
CA LYS A 16 11.40 -38.62 19.39
C LYS A 16 9.92 -38.87 19.60
N VAL A 17 9.42 -39.84 18.81
CA VAL A 17 8.15 -40.53 18.92
C VAL A 17 8.20 -41.47 20.12
N ALA A 18 7.10 -41.54 20.91
CA ALA A 18 6.85 -42.66 21.77
C ALA A 18 5.36 -43.03 21.73
N GLN A 19 5.14 -44.25 21.34
CA GLN A 19 3.86 -44.96 21.24
C GLN A 19 3.43 -45.58 22.57
N SER A 20 2.08 -45.82 22.66
CA SER A 20 1.41 -46.96 23.29
C SER A 20 1.18 -46.93 24.80
N SER A 21 -0.06 -47.06 25.25
CA SER A 21 -0.71 -48.37 25.46
C SER A 21 -2.17 -48.20 25.91
N GLU A 22 -3.01 -49.03 25.34
CA GLU A 22 -4.42 -49.33 25.72
C GLU A 22 -4.53 -49.86 27.16
N THR A 23 -5.63 -49.52 27.84
CA THR A 23 -6.29 -50.47 28.75
C THR A 23 -7.81 -50.22 28.81
N ARG A 24 -8.54 -51.25 28.45
CA ARG A 24 -10.00 -51.37 28.59
C ARG A 24 -10.45 -51.41 30.05
N ASN A 25 -11.60 -50.85 30.36
CA ASN A 25 -12.66 -51.57 31.08
C ASN A 25 -13.96 -50.72 31.14
N ALA A 26 -15.07 -51.30 30.77
CA ALA A 26 -16.46 -50.90 31.02
C ALA A 26 -17.05 -51.77 32.18
N PRO A 27 -18.33 -51.66 32.56
CA PRO A 27 -19.29 -50.54 32.64
C PRO A 27 -19.95 -50.43 34.04
N ALA A 28 -20.59 -49.35 34.36
CA ALA A 28 -21.69 -49.35 35.31
C ALA A 28 -22.59 -48.06 35.29
N LYS A 29 -23.80 -48.35 34.91
CA LYS A 29 -25.07 -47.93 35.53
C LYS A 29 -25.58 -46.47 35.42
N ALA A 30 -26.71 -46.39 34.72
CA ALA A 30 -27.60 -45.29 34.55
C ALA A 30 -28.09 -44.66 35.90
N THR A 31 -28.18 -43.35 35.89
CA THR A 31 -29.18 -42.63 36.69
C THR A 31 -29.68 -41.43 35.89
N ASP A 32 -30.95 -41.51 35.61
CA ASP A 32 -31.82 -40.58 34.97
C ASP A 32 -31.86 -39.24 35.82
N ARG A 33 -31.57 -38.12 35.19
CA ARG A 33 -31.98 -36.84 35.74
C ARG A 33 -32.16 -35.85 34.59
N ALA A 34 -33.41 -35.49 34.36
CA ALA A 34 -33.86 -34.44 33.49
C ALA A 34 -33.05 -33.17 33.73
N SER A 35 -32.43 -32.64 32.67
CA SER A 35 -31.86 -31.32 32.66
C SER A 35 -32.61 -30.51 31.61
N SER A 36 -33.21 -29.46 32.06
CA SER A 36 -33.89 -28.43 31.31
C SER A 36 -32.98 -27.87 30.24
N ASP A 37 -33.43 -27.89 28.98
CA ASP A 37 -32.87 -27.16 27.86
C ASP A 37 -33.00 -25.65 28.16
N GLU A 38 -31.90 -25.02 28.56
CA GLU A 38 -31.73 -23.58 28.42
C GLU A 38 -31.28 -23.31 26.95
N GLU A 39 -32.26 -22.90 26.17
CA GLU A 39 -32.11 -22.35 24.84
C GLU A 39 -31.31 -21.01 24.96
N THR A 40 -29.98 -21.09 24.79
CA THR A 40 -29.14 -19.89 24.67
C THR A 40 -29.43 -19.27 23.32
N THR A 41 -30.31 -18.27 23.31
CA THR A 41 -30.44 -17.33 22.19
C THR A 41 -29.07 -16.69 21.86
N PRO A 42 -28.65 -16.70 20.60
CA PRO A 42 -27.46 -15.94 20.18
C PRO A 42 -27.73 -14.47 20.46
N SER A 43 -26.90 -13.86 21.30
CA SER A 43 -26.88 -12.41 21.50
C SER A 43 -26.42 -11.79 20.18
N ASP A 44 -27.31 -11.11 19.48
CA ASP A 44 -26.97 -10.24 18.36
C ASP A 44 -26.14 -9.06 18.90
N GLU A 45 -24.83 -9.25 18.99
CA GLU A 45 -23.91 -8.17 19.25
C GLU A 45 -23.93 -7.25 18.02
N PRO A 46 -24.27 -5.96 18.15
CA PRO A 46 -24.35 -5.07 17.01
C PRO A 46 -22.98 -4.97 16.36
N SER A 47 -22.91 -5.34 15.07
CA SER A 47 -21.72 -5.19 14.24
C SER A 47 -21.19 -3.75 14.37
N PRO A 48 -19.90 -3.54 14.62
CA PRO A 48 -19.35 -2.20 14.83
C PRO A 48 -19.64 -1.32 13.60
N THR A 49 -20.30 -0.20 13.86
CA THR A 49 -20.55 0.81 12.81
C THR A 49 -19.19 1.28 12.26
N PRO A 50 -18.95 1.23 10.94
CA PRO A 50 -17.68 1.66 10.37
C PRO A 50 -17.42 3.13 10.73
N SER A 51 -16.19 3.41 11.19
CA SER A 51 -15.74 4.76 11.49
C SER A 51 -15.84 5.63 10.23
N PRO A 52 -16.31 6.88 10.33
CA PRO A 52 -16.44 7.73 9.16
C PRO A 52 -15.08 7.99 8.52
N GLU A 53 -15.03 7.85 7.20
CA GLU A 53 -13.82 8.07 6.41
C GLU A 53 -13.32 9.52 6.56
N PRO A 54 -11.98 9.75 6.70
CA PRO A 54 -11.46 11.09 6.89
C PRO A 54 -11.74 11.99 5.67
N SER A 55 -12.10 13.25 5.91
CA SER A 55 -12.38 14.20 4.84
C SER A 55 -11.08 14.64 4.14
N PRO A 56 -11.10 14.92 2.83
CA PRO A 56 -9.93 15.42 2.10
C PRO A 56 -9.33 16.70 2.70
N ARG A 57 -7.99 16.83 2.65
CA ARG A 57 -7.23 18.00 3.10
C ARG A 57 -6.56 18.63 1.89
N ARG A 58 -6.79 19.93 1.65
CA ARG A 58 -6.20 20.65 0.53
C ARG A 58 -5.30 21.77 1.01
N TYR A 59 -4.11 21.83 0.41
CA TYR A 59 -3.09 22.85 0.62
C TYR A 59 -2.69 23.44 -0.72
N SER A 60 -2.22 24.71 -0.72
CA SER A 60 -1.72 25.38 -1.91
C SER A 60 -0.69 26.45 -1.57
N GLY A 61 0.11 26.80 -2.55
CA GLY A 61 1.12 27.84 -2.45
C GLY A 61 1.64 28.26 -3.83
N VAL A 62 2.62 29.17 -3.81
CA VAL A 62 3.26 29.69 -5.03
C VAL A 62 4.79 29.61 -4.98
N SER A 63 5.36 29.14 -3.89
CA SER A 63 6.80 29.00 -3.64
C SER A 63 7.05 27.91 -2.61
N ALA A 64 8.33 27.71 -2.24
CA ALA A 64 8.72 26.78 -1.19
C ALA A 64 7.95 27.03 0.12
N LYS A 65 7.53 25.95 0.78
CA LYS A 65 6.74 26.02 2.02
C LYS A 65 6.77 24.71 2.78
N VAL A 66 6.71 24.79 4.11
CA VAL A 66 6.39 23.63 4.96
C VAL A 66 4.93 23.70 5.37
N ILE A 67 4.18 22.64 5.11
CA ILE A 67 2.79 22.49 5.55
C ILE A 67 2.72 21.43 6.65
N LYS A 68 2.17 21.81 7.81
CA LYS A 68 1.96 20.90 8.94
C LYS A 68 0.68 20.11 8.72
N LEU A 69 0.75 18.79 8.93
CA LEU A 69 -0.41 17.90 8.92
C LEU A 69 -1.05 17.87 10.31
N ARG A 70 -2.32 17.49 10.38
CA ARG A 70 -2.99 17.27 11.67
C ARG A 70 -2.44 15.99 12.29
N LYS A 71 -2.26 15.98 13.60
CA LYS A 71 -1.72 14.81 14.32
C LYS A 71 -2.52 13.52 14.07
N SER A 72 -3.84 13.64 13.89
CA SER A 72 -4.71 12.52 13.50
C SER A 72 -4.40 11.92 12.12
N ASP A 73 -3.68 12.65 11.27
CA ASP A 73 -3.44 12.26 9.88
C ASP A 73 -2.01 11.70 9.69
N TRP A 74 -1.19 11.63 10.74
CA TRP A 74 0.25 11.36 10.63
C TRP A 74 0.59 9.93 10.23
N THR A 75 -0.22 8.98 10.65
CA THR A 75 0.03 7.53 10.45
C THR A 75 -0.87 6.91 9.39
N ASP A 76 -1.88 7.65 8.92
CA ASP A 76 -2.77 7.14 7.89
C ASP A 76 -2.08 7.08 6.53
N VAL A 77 -2.40 6.05 5.75
CA VAL A 77 -2.01 5.98 4.34
C VAL A 77 -2.92 6.91 3.53
N TRP A 78 -2.31 7.88 2.87
CA TRP A 78 -3.03 8.87 2.08
C TRP A 78 -2.76 8.72 0.58
N LEU A 79 -3.80 8.86 -0.22
CA LEU A 79 -3.70 9.23 -1.62
C LEU A 79 -3.40 10.73 -1.71
N VAL A 80 -2.22 11.09 -2.15
CA VAL A 80 -1.81 12.50 -2.33
C VAL A 80 -1.86 12.87 -3.79
N THR A 81 -2.79 13.75 -4.16
CA THR A 81 -2.86 14.31 -5.52
C THR A 81 -2.15 15.66 -5.53
N LEU A 82 -1.20 15.82 -6.43
CA LEU A 82 -0.35 17.00 -6.52
C LEU A 82 -0.40 17.64 -7.90
N THR A 83 -0.25 18.96 -7.92
CA THR A 83 -0.02 19.72 -9.15
C THR A 83 1.04 20.78 -8.92
N HIS A 84 1.86 21.04 -9.92
CA HIS A 84 2.81 22.14 -9.96
C HIS A 84 2.77 22.83 -11.31
N ARG A 85 2.93 24.16 -11.29
CA ARG A 85 3.03 25.03 -12.48
C ARG A 85 4.20 25.98 -12.29
N GLY A 86 5.39 25.46 -12.46
CA GLY A 86 6.66 26.16 -12.45
C GLY A 86 7.56 25.64 -13.57
N GLN A 87 8.81 26.02 -13.57
CA GLN A 87 9.81 25.65 -14.59
C GLN A 87 11.01 24.95 -13.97
N SER A 88 11.17 25.02 -12.65
CA SER A 88 12.27 24.44 -11.90
C SER A 88 11.78 23.28 -11.04
N ASN A 89 12.50 22.98 -9.96
CA ASN A 89 12.23 21.83 -9.08
C ASN A 89 10.82 21.89 -8.46
N PHE A 90 10.19 20.75 -8.43
CA PHE A 90 9.04 20.45 -7.60
C PHE A 90 9.34 19.22 -6.76
N ILE A 91 9.80 19.46 -5.53
CA ILE A 91 10.17 18.39 -4.60
C ILE A 91 9.22 18.43 -3.41
N VAL A 92 8.66 17.29 -3.05
CA VAL A 92 7.79 17.13 -1.88
C VAL A 92 8.35 16.04 -1.00
N SER A 93 8.84 16.45 0.18
CA SER A 93 9.48 15.56 1.14
C SER A 93 8.65 15.52 2.42
N PRO A 94 8.26 14.32 2.90
CA PRO A 94 7.69 14.15 4.22
C PRO A 94 8.71 14.51 5.31
N LEU A 95 8.22 15.09 6.41
CA LEU A 95 8.99 15.34 7.63
C LEU A 95 8.37 14.57 8.78
N ASP A 96 9.18 13.91 9.58
CA ASP A 96 8.75 13.26 10.81
C ASP A 96 8.37 14.26 11.92
N ALA A 97 7.98 13.76 13.09
CA ALA A 97 7.61 14.58 14.24
C ALA A 97 8.76 15.45 14.79
N ARG A 98 10.01 15.11 14.47
CA ARG A 98 11.22 15.84 14.87
C ARG A 98 11.64 16.86 13.81
N GLY A 99 11.00 16.84 12.64
CA GLY A 99 11.34 17.66 11.48
C GLY A 99 12.45 17.07 10.61
N ALA A 100 12.81 15.79 10.81
CA ALA A 100 13.75 15.10 9.94
C ALA A 100 13.09 14.78 8.60
N GLU A 101 13.83 15.07 7.53
CA GLU A 101 13.37 14.84 6.16
C GLU A 101 13.48 13.35 5.79
N GLN A 102 12.42 12.82 5.23
CA GLN A 102 12.34 11.47 4.69
C GLN A 102 12.52 11.50 3.17
N SER A 103 12.52 10.35 2.51
CA SER A 103 12.57 10.24 1.05
C SER A 103 11.44 11.03 0.41
N SER A 104 11.75 11.81 -0.63
CA SER A 104 10.75 12.61 -1.33
C SER A 104 9.72 11.71 -2.02
N ILE A 105 8.45 12.06 -1.89
CA ILE A 105 7.33 11.41 -2.59
C ILE A 105 7.13 11.96 -4.01
N VAL A 106 7.68 13.13 -4.31
CA VAL A 106 7.78 13.73 -5.65
C VAL A 106 9.11 14.43 -5.76
N ASN A 107 9.81 14.22 -6.88
CA ASN A 107 11.04 14.90 -7.24
C ASN A 107 11.08 15.10 -8.76
N GLU A 108 10.49 16.21 -9.21
CA GLU A 108 10.27 16.49 -10.62
C GLU A 108 10.71 17.90 -10.99
N ILE A 109 10.87 18.13 -12.28
CA ILE A 109 11.23 19.46 -12.84
C ILE A 109 10.09 19.95 -13.72
N GLY A 110 9.68 21.23 -13.50
CA GLY A 110 8.70 21.88 -14.34
C GLY A 110 7.24 21.58 -13.95
N ILE A 111 6.37 21.46 -14.94
CA ILE A 111 4.95 21.21 -14.72
C ILE A 111 4.72 19.77 -14.29
N TYR A 112 4.06 19.60 -13.15
CA TYR A 112 3.73 18.29 -12.62
C TYR A 112 2.23 18.14 -12.33
N LYS A 113 1.72 16.91 -12.55
CA LYS A 113 0.41 16.48 -12.11
C LYS A 113 0.42 14.96 -11.92
N GLY A 114 0.23 14.52 -10.69
CA GLY A 114 0.24 13.10 -10.37
C GLY A 114 -0.49 12.80 -9.07
N SER A 115 -0.59 11.51 -8.77
CA SER A 115 -1.06 11.00 -7.49
C SER A 115 -0.07 9.96 -6.98
N VAL A 116 0.30 10.08 -5.71
CA VAL A 116 1.26 9.21 -5.03
C VAL A 116 0.72 8.76 -3.68
N LEU A 117 1.35 7.78 -3.06
CA LEU A 117 1.06 7.39 -1.69
C LEU A 117 1.89 8.23 -0.71
N LEU A 118 1.36 8.42 0.49
CA LEU A 118 2.07 8.93 1.65
C LEU A 118 1.86 7.94 2.79
N ASN A 119 2.92 7.66 3.56
CA ASN A 119 2.94 6.66 4.64
C ASN A 119 2.60 5.24 4.13
N GLU A 120 3.14 4.86 2.99
CA GLU A 120 2.88 3.54 2.40
C GLU A 120 3.56 2.39 3.16
N ASP A 121 4.67 2.68 3.85
CA ASP A 121 5.41 1.70 4.64
C ASP A 121 4.92 1.70 6.09
N GLU A 122 4.80 0.50 6.67
CA GLU A 122 4.37 0.31 8.05
C GLU A 122 5.28 1.07 9.03
N GLY A 123 4.68 1.76 9.98
CA GLY A 123 5.38 2.55 10.99
C GLY A 123 5.87 3.91 10.52
N THR A 124 5.61 4.29 9.28
CA THR A 124 5.93 5.63 8.76
C THR A 124 4.98 6.66 9.34
N GLU A 125 5.55 7.77 9.84
CA GLU A 125 4.78 8.91 10.34
C GLU A 125 5.21 10.19 9.62
N THR A 126 4.24 10.93 9.09
CA THR A 126 4.47 12.24 8.48
C THR A 126 3.77 13.35 9.25
N ALA A 127 4.54 14.19 9.90
CA ALA A 127 4.04 15.34 10.65
C ALA A 127 3.89 16.60 9.78
N ALA A 128 4.68 16.71 8.71
CA ALA A 128 4.62 17.83 7.79
C ALA A 128 5.10 17.42 6.40
N LEU A 129 4.78 18.22 5.39
CA LEU A 129 5.35 18.12 4.05
C LEU A 129 6.18 19.38 3.77
N LYS A 130 7.43 19.19 3.42
CA LYS A 130 8.32 20.24 2.90
C LYS A 130 8.13 20.26 1.38
N ILE A 131 7.77 21.41 0.86
CA ILE A 131 7.56 21.64 -0.55
C ILE A 131 8.61 22.61 -1.05
N ASP A 132 9.40 22.18 -2.03
CA ASP A 132 10.30 23.04 -2.80
C ASP A 132 9.69 23.24 -4.19
N ALA A 133 9.36 24.49 -4.52
CA ALA A 133 8.66 24.84 -5.74
C ALA A 133 8.92 26.29 -6.13
N ASP A 134 9.04 26.54 -7.43
CA ASP A 134 9.21 27.87 -8.03
C ASP A 134 7.90 28.45 -8.60
N GLY A 135 6.80 27.73 -8.50
CA GLY A 135 5.51 28.08 -9.10
C GLY A 135 4.30 27.71 -8.24
N LYS A 136 3.12 27.92 -8.81
CA LYS A 136 1.86 27.55 -8.14
C LYS A 136 1.77 26.03 -7.97
N TRP A 137 1.45 25.60 -6.76
CA TRP A 137 1.24 24.17 -6.46
C TRP A 137 -0.01 23.95 -5.63
N THR A 138 -0.51 22.72 -5.72
CA THR A 138 -1.55 22.20 -4.83
C THR A 138 -1.16 20.81 -4.37
N VAL A 139 -1.50 20.50 -3.11
CA VAL A 139 -1.41 19.18 -2.49
C VAL A 139 -2.75 18.85 -1.89
N THR A 140 -3.32 17.71 -2.23
CA THR A 140 -4.60 17.26 -1.67
C THR A 140 -4.43 15.85 -1.15
N LEU A 141 -4.52 15.68 0.17
CA LEU A 141 -4.60 14.38 0.82
C LEU A 141 -6.04 13.89 0.75
N LYS A 142 -6.22 12.67 0.33
CA LYS A 142 -7.52 11.98 0.24
C LYS A 142 -7.42 10.59 0.85
N PRO A 143 -8.49 10.04 1.40
CA PRO A 143 -8.51 8.62 1.73
C PRO A 143 -8.16 7.77 0.51
N ILE A 144 -7.48 6.65 0.74
CA ILE A 144 -7.04 5.75 -0.34
C ILE A 144 -8.22 5.24 -1.18
N SER A 145 -9.41 5.09 -0.60
CA SER A 145 -10.65 4.71 -1.28
C SER A 145 -11.04 5.65 -2.44
N LYS A 146 -10.45 6.86 -2.49
CA LYS A 146 -10.67 7.85 -3.56
C LYS A 146 -9.71 7.68 -4.74
N ALA A 147 -8.82 6.67 -4.71
CA ALA A 147 -8.00 6.31 -5.85
C ALA A 147 -8.87 5.77 -7.00
N ARG A 148 -8.33 5.85 -8.21
CA ARG A 148 -9.00 5.28 -9.39
C ARG A 148 -9.15 3.78 -9.23
N GLN A 149 -10.25 3.24 -9.71
CA GLN A 149 -10.48 1.80 -9.69
C GLN A 149 -10.19 1.18 -11.05
N TRP A 150 -9.61 -0.01 -11.01
CA TRP A 150 -9.34 -0.84 -12.18
C TRP A 150 -9.96 -2.22 -12.01
N THR A 151 -10.86 -2.56 -12.92
CA THR A 151 -11.61 -3.83 -12.92
C THR A 151 -10.98 -4.89 -13.84
N GLY A 152 -9.78 -4.63 -14.38
CA GLY A 152 -9.10 -5.52 -15.33
C GLY A 152 -9.32 -5.16 -16.81
N ALA A 153 -10.33 -4.37 -17.12
CA ALA A 153 -10.47 -3.75 -18.45
C ALA A 153 -9.30 -2.81 -18.76
N GLY A 154 -9.21 -2.33 -19.99
CA GLY A 154 -8.16 -1.37 -20.37
C GLY A 154 -8.19 -0.13 -19.47
N LEU A 155 -7.07 0.21 -18.87
CA LEU A 155 -6.84 1.41 -18.08
C LEU A 155 -5.72 2.21 -18.72
N THR A 156 -5.88 3.53 -18.85
CA THR A 156 -4.86 4.43 -19.37
C THR A 156 -4.63 5.59 -18.41
N GLY A 157 -3.40 5.98 -18.23
CA GLY A 157 -3.00 7.13 -17.42
C GLY A 157 -1.86 7.91 -18.04
N ARG A 158 -1.48 9.00 -17.38
CA ARG A 158 -0.29 9.81 -17.70
C ARG A 158 0.33 10.31 -16.40
N GLY A 159 1.64 10.17 -16.28
CA GLY A 159 2.36 10.54 -15.07
C GLY A 159 2.08 9.58 -13.92
N ASP A 160 2.38 10.03 -12.71
CA ASP A 160 2.20 9.24 -11.49
C ASP A 160 0.72 9.01 -11.18
N ASP A 161 0.40 7.80 -10.79
CA ASP A 161 -0.97 7.44 -10.41
C ASP A 161 -1.02 6.32 -9.36
N VAL A 162 -2.11 6.26 -8.64
CA VAL A 162 -2.44 5.21 -7.67
C VAL A 162 -3.78 4.61 -8.06
N VAL A 163 -3.83 3.29 -8.19
CA VAL A 163 -4.97 2.57 -8.74
C VAL A 163 -5.37 1.42 -7.83
N ILE A 164 -6.61 1.40 -7.37
CA ILE A 164 -7.20 0.26 -6.66
C ILE A 164 -7.57 -0.83 -7.67
N VAL A 165 -7.12 -2.05 -7.41
CA VAL A 165 -7.53 -3.25 -8.17
C VAL A 165 -8.80 -3.80 -7.55
N ASN A 166 -9.91 -3.74 -8.28
CA ASN A 166 -11.23 -4.15 -7.78
C ASN A 166 -12.00 -5.01 -8.81
N PRO A 167 -12.32 -6.27 -8.48
CA PRO A 167 -11.91 -6.97 -7.25
C PRO A 167 -10.39 -7.20 -7.19
N PRO A 168 -9.83 -7.50 -6.01
CA PRO A 168 -8.43 -7.91 -5.89
C PRO A 168 -8.07 -9.00 -6.88
N SER A 169 -6.81 -9.06 -7.32
CA SER A 169 -6.37 -10.10 -8.23
C SER A 169 -6.52 -11.49 -7.58
N ALA A 170 -6.82 -12.49 -8.38
CA ALA A 170 -6.96 -13.86 -7.90
C ALA A 170 -6.25 -14.83 -8.84
N GLY A 171 -5.46 -15.74 -8.24
CA GLY A 171 -4.71 -16.76 -8.96
C GLY A 171 -3.66 -16.17 -9.92
N LEU A 172 -3.28 -16.96 -10.92
CA LEU A 172 -2.33 -16.52 -11.95
C LEU A 172 -3.00 -15.52 -12.90
N THR A 173 -2.70 -14.24 -12.70
CA THR A 173 -3.17 -13.14 -13.54
C THR A 173 -1.97 -12.45 -14.18
N THR A 174 -2.04 -12.10 -15.45
CA THR A 174 -1.03 -11.29 -16.14
C THR A 174 -1.61 -9.97 -16.61
N VAL A 175 -0.74 -8.99 -16.78
CA VAL A 175 -1.07 -7.63 -17.20
C VAL A 175 -0.20 -7.25 -18.38
N ASN A 176 -0.83 -6.94 -19.50
CA ASN A 176 -0.19 -6.23 -20.60
C ASN A 176 -0.02 -4.78 -20.21
N ALA A 177 1.22 -4.33 -20.01
CA ALA A 177 1.57 -2.98 -19.66
C ALA A 177 2.35 -2.29 -20.79
N ARG A 178 2.13 -0.98 -20.93
CA ARG A 178 2.82 -0.14 -21.92
C ARG A 178 3.12 1.22 -21.32
N HIS A 179 4.23 1.79 -21.74
CA HIS A 179 4.64 3.15 -21.43
C HIS A 179 5.19 3.84 -22.70
N SER A 180 4.86 5.12 -22.85
CA SER A 180 5.41 5.98 -23.91
C SER A 180 5.92 7.28 -23.30
N GLY A 181 7.04 7.18 -22.65
CA GLY A 181 7.79 8.28 -22.05
C GLY A 181 9.27 8.16 -22.37
N SER A 182 10.08 9.01 -21.77
CA SER A 182 11.52 9.07 -21.95
C SER A 182 12.31 8.81 -20.67
N SER A 183 11.66 8.82 -19.52
CA SER A 183 12.23 8.64 -18.21
C SER A 183 11.69 7.37 -17.52
N ASN A 184 11.62 7.36 -16.21
CA ASN A 184 11.23 6.20 -15.41
C ASN A 184 9.81 5.70 -15.74
N PHE A 185 9.69 4.38 -15.76
CA PHE A 185 8.42 3.66 -15.71
C PHE A 185 8.54 2.58 -14.65
N ILE A 186 8.08 2.91 -13.45
CA ILE A 186 8.11 2.02 -12.30
C ILE A 186 6.67 1.68 -11.92
N VAL A 187 6.38 0.40 -11.76
CA VAL A 187 5.07 -0.11 -11.38
C VAL A 187 5.24 -1.05 -10.21
N ASP A 188 4.60 -0.75 -9.11
CA ASP A 188 4.58 -1.59 -7.93
C ASP A 188 3.15 -2.08 -7.64
N ALA A 189 3.04 -3.34 -7.25
CA ALA A 189 1.80 -3.97 -6.81
C ALA A 189 1.84 -4.19 -5.29
N TYR A 190 0.71 -3.95 -4.64
CA TYR A 190 0.55 -4.11 -3.19
C TYR A 190 -0.54 -5.15 -2.92
N THR A 191 -0.22 -6.10 -2.08
CA THR A 191 -1.17 -7.01 -1.43
C THR A 191 -1.40 -6.52 0.01
N GLU A 192 -2.14 -7.26 0.81
CA GLU A 192 -2.29 -6.96 2.25
C GLU A 192 -0.98 -7.08 3.04
N SER A 193 0.00 -7.84 2.53
CA SER A 193 1.22 -8.19 3.27
C SER A 193 2.52 -7.94 2.53
N SER A 194 2.48 -7.56 1.25
CA SER A 194 3.69 -7.38 0.45
C SER A 194 3.57 -6.27 -0.58
N ARG A 195 4.73 -5.74 -0.99
CA ARG A 195 4.92 -4.90 -2.17
C ARG A 195 5.84 -5.63 -3.12
N GLU A 196 5.47 -5.69 -4.39
CA GLU A 196 6.26 -6.29 -5.45
C GLU A 196 6.45 -5.30 -6.61
N ASN A 197 7.69 -5.17 -7.07
CA ASN A 197 7.98 -4.36 -8.24
C ASN A 197 7.68 -5.17 -9.51
N LEU A 198 6.74 -4.71 -10.32
CA LEU A 198 6.32 -5.36 -11.55
C LEU A 198 7.13 -4.89 -12.76
N VAL A 199 7.46 -3.58 -12.79
CA VAL A 199 8.23 -2.95 -13.87
C VAL A 199 9.17 -1.92 -13.26
N ASN A 200 10.41 -1.90 -13.73
CA ASN A 200 11.39 -0.87 -13.39
C ASN A 200 12.26 -0.61 -14.62
N GLU A 201 11.79 0.28 -15.50
CA GLU A 201 12.36 0.52 -16.81
C GLU A 201 12.52 2.01 -17.10
N ILE A 202 13.33 2.34 -18.07
CA ILE A 202 13.54 3.71 -18.54
C ILE A 202 13.12 3.84 -20.01
N GLY A 203 12.32 4.87 -20.29
CA GLY A 203 11.86 5.16 -21.65
C GLY A 203 10.61 4.41 -22.05
N SER A 204 10.39 4.28 -23.34
CA SER A 204 9.23 3.58 -23.86
C SER A 204 9.34 2.08 -23.65
N TRP A 205 8.31 1.48 -23.05
CA TRP A 205 8.31 0.07 -22.69
C TRP A 205 6.99 -0.62 -23.05
N ARG A 206 7.06 -1.92 -23.31
CA ARG A 206 5.91 -2.80 -23.50
C ARG A 206 6.26 -4.21 -23.09
N GLY A 207 5.42 -4.81 -22.25
CA GLY A 207 5.59 -6.20 -21.84
C GLY A 207 4.33 -6.75 -21.16
N GLU A 208 4.41 -8.01 -20.85
CA GLU A 208 3.44 -8.72 -20.02
C GLU A 208 4.12 -9.07 -18.71
N VAL A 209 3.48 -8.75 -17.59
CA VAL A 209 4.00 -8.99 -16.24
C VAL A 209 2.97 -9.74 -15.42
N PRO A 210 3.42 -10.66 -14.53
CA PRO A 210 2.51 -11.30 -13.59
C PRO A 210 2.00 -10.27 -12.58
N LEU A 211 0.72 -10.34 -12.27
CA LEU A 211 0.12 -9.58 -11.17
C LEU A 211 0.00 -10.51 -9.97
N PRO A 212 0.67 -10.22 -8.84
CA PRO A 212 0.62 -11.06 -7.65
C PRO A 212 -0.81 -11.37 -7.21
N ASP A 213 -1.03 -12.58 -6.70
CA ASP A 213 -2.31 -12.96 -6.12
C ASP A 213 -2.65 -12.06 -4.93
N GLY A 214 -3.91 -11.65 -4.79
CA GLY A 214 -4.35 -10.74 -3.73
C GLY A 214 -3.93 -9.27 -3.93
N THR A 215 -3.46 -8.87 -5.14
CA THR A 215 -3.14 -7.44 -5.38
C THR A 215 -4.39 -6.58 -5.23
N ILE A 216 -4.32 -5.60 -4.34
CA ILE A 216 -5.40 -4.63 -4.02
C ILE A 216 -5.11 -3.24 -4.56
N LEU A 217 -3.83 -2.91 -4.79
CA LEU A 217 -3.39 -1.59 -5.22
C LEU A 217 -2.19 -1.70 -6.17
N VAL A 218 -2.11 -0.76 -7.10
CA VAL A 218 -0.95 -0.56 -7.98
C VAL A 218 -0.58 0.91 -7.98
N THR A 219 0.72 1.20 -7.82
CA THR A 219 1.28 2.53 -8.05
C THR A 219 2.04 2.57 -9.37
N VAL A 220 1.98 3.71 -10.01
CA VAL A 220 2.70 3.98 -11.26
C VAL A 220 3.49 5.25 -11.09
N HIS A 221 4.81 5.19 -11.31
CA HIS A 221 5.67 6.35 -11.47
C HIS A 221 6.12 6.43 -12.91
N ALA A 222 5.74 7.50 -13.63
CA ALA A 222 5.94 7.61 -15.07
C ALA A 222 5.94 9.08 -15.53
N ASP A 223 6.79 9.40 -16.49
CA ASP A 223 6.81 10.72 -17.17
C ASP A 223 5.84 10.80 -18.37
N GLY A 224 5.38 9.66 -18.87
CA GLY A 224 4.59 9.54 -20.10
C GLY A 224 3.18 8.98 -19.93
N VAL A 225 2.60 8.62 -21.08
CA VAL A 225 1.33 7.89 -21.10
C VAL A 225 1.59 6.40 -20.86
N TRP A 226 0.81 5.79 -20.01
CA TRP A 226 0.85 4.37 -19.74
C TRP A 226 -0.53 3.71 -19.88
N SER A 227 -0.53 2.41 -20.04
CA SER A 227 -1.77 1.63 -20.08
C SER A 227 -1.58 0.22 -19.53
N PHE A 228 -2.63 -0.30 -18.89
CA PHE A 228 -2.74 -1.66 -18.38
C PHE A 228 -3.98 -2.35 -18.95
N LYS A 229 -3.86 -3.66 -19.16
CA LYS A 229 -4.98 -4.54 -19.50
C LYS A 229 -4.67 -5.94 -18.98
N LYS A 230 -5.57 -6.52 -18.17
CA LYS A 230 -5.46 -7.93 -17.77
C LYS A 230 -5.58 -8.82 -19.01
N SER A 231 -4.74 -9.84 -19.06
CA SER A 231 -4.76 -10.88 -20.10
C SER A 231 -5.78 -11.96 -19.76
#